data_363edfee207fabf392eda19292911ad3
#
_entry.id   363edfee207fabf392eda19292911ad3
#
_cell.length_a   1.000
_cell.length_b   1.000
_cell.length_c   1.000
_cell.angle_alpha   90.00
_cell.angle_beta   90.00
_cell.angle_gamma   90.00
#
_symmetry.space_group_name_H-M   'P 1'
#
loop_
_entity.id
_entity.type
_entity.pdbx_description
1 polymer ?
#
loop_
_entity_poly.entity_id
_entity_poly.type
_entity_poly.pdbx_seq_one_letter_code
_entity_poly.pdbx_strand_id
1 'polypeptide(L)'
;MKKQMMMALVSLMTLSAQAQANFEVSVSNPSKSAKTDAPVVIDLSKLRSIGAIQRAVVKVDGKEIPSQLDDTNRDCTNDELCFLVDLGKKETKTYQVQLYLDGEQAQYPARTFAELCLPSKNKKLAKNKQDIYLRSISFDKKTKDVYHYVHSHGVCFESELVAMRVYFDNRQTIDLYGKINKGLVVYDTQFYPSEEQLQAGSGDDCLWVGNTYGLGALRGWDGKNQLHLNDVKYQEQRVISEGPLRAIVEVVDNGWVPAPGLKP
;
A
#
# COMPACT_ATOMS: atom_id res chain seq x y z
N MET A 1 12.68 -5.74 -20.00
CA MET A 1 11.57 -4.79 -20.19
C MET A 1 12.01 -3.41 -19.68
N LYS A 2 12.11 -2.39 -20.55
CA LYS A 2 12.47 -1.03 -20.13
C LYS A 2 11.28 -0.41 -19.39
N LYS A 3 11.42 -0.15 -18.09
CA LYS A 3 10.49 0.70 -17.32
C LYS A 3 10.42 2.06 -18.02
N GLN A 4 9.28 2.36 -18.63
CA GLN A 4 9.00 3.73 -19.06
C GLN A 4 8.59 4.51 -17.82
N MET A 5 9.57 5.21 -17.25
CA MET A 5 9.38 6.12 -16.13
C MET A 5 8.62 7.35 -16.64
N MET A 6 7.52 7.66 -16.00
CA MET A 6 6.78 8.90 -16.21
C MET A 6 7.61 10.03 -15.62
N MET A 7 8.03 10.97 -16.45
CA MET A 7 8.88 12.10 -16.03
C MET A 7 7.94 13.26 -15.64
N ALA A 8 7.94 13.65 -14.38
CA ALA A 8 7.32 14.89 -13.91
C ALA A 8 8.37 16.01 -13.87
N LEU A 9 8.12 17.11 -14.58
CA LEU A 9 8.96 18.30 -14.55
C LEU A 9 8.28 19.32 -13.62
N VAL A 10 8.98 19.75 -12.58
CA VAL A 10 8.49 20.75 -11.61
C VAL A 10 9.02 22.12 -12.01
N SER A 11 8.14 23.09 -12.27
CA SER A 11 8.50 24.47 -12.54
C SER A 11 7.92 25.44 -11.51
N LEU A 12 8.77 26.30 -11.00
CA LEU A 12 8.63 27.50 -10.17
C LEU A 12 7.72 27.47 -8.94
N MET A 13 8.33 27.59 -7.76
CA MET A 13 7.66 27.86 -6.49
C MET A 13 7.45 29.35 -6.26
N THR A 14 6.23 29.74 -5.88
CA THR A 14 5.96 31.04 -5.25
C THR A 14 5.61 30.82 -3.78
N LEU A 15 6.37 31.37 -2.87
CA LEU A 15 6.08 31.36 -1.42
C LEU A 15 5.20 32.57 -1.10
N SER A 16 4.04 32.32 -0.51
CA SER A 16 3.18 33.35 0.08
C SER A 16 3.40 33.42 1.61
N ALA A 17 3.04 34.56 2.23
CA ALA A 17 3.30 34.87 3.66
C ALA A 17 2.62 33.95 4.68
N GLN A 18 1.86 32.93 4.23
CA GLN A 18 1.15 31.96 5.07
C GLN A 18 1.74 30.53 4.99
N ALA A 19 3.06 30.40 4.82
CA ALA A 19 3.74 29.10 4.78
C ALA A 19 3.04 28.07 3.82
N GLN A 20 2.59 28.54 2.67
CA GLN A 20 1.95 27.77 1.63
C GLN A 20 2.91 27.65 0.44
N ALA A 21 3.13 26.45 -0.05
CA ALA A 21 3.85 26.24 -1.30
C ALA A 21 2.86 25.92 -2.43
N ASN A 22 3.02 26.58 -3.57
CA ASN A 22 2.23 26.37 -4.79
C ASN A 22 3.18 26.08 -5.94
N PHE A 23 2.90 25.02 -6.69
CA PHE A 23 3.67 24.67 -7.88
C PHE A 23 2.82 23.88 -8.87
N GLU A 24 3.34 23.78 -10.08
CA GLU A 24 2.71 22.98 -11.13
C GLU A 24 3.50 21.71 -11.40
N VAL A 25 2.78 20.63 -11.69
CA VAL A 25 3.33 19.34 -12.06
C VAL A 25 2.80 18.95 -13.42
N SER A 26 3.67 18.88 -14.42
CA SER A 26 3.33 18.37 -15.74
C SER A 26 3.50 16.86 -15.79
N VAL A 27 2.44 16.13 -16.09
CA VAL A 27 2.41 14.67 -16.17
C VAL A 27 2.15 14.26 -17.61
N SER A 28 3.07 13.47 -18.19
CA SER A 28 2.99 13.02 -19.57
C SER A 28 2.81 11.52 -19.68
N ASN A 29 1.91 11.09 -20.54
CA ASN A 29 1.77 9.71 -20.96
C ASN A 29 2.53 9.46 -22.28
N PRO A 30 3.74 8.89 -22.26
CA PRO A 30 4.51 8.66 -23.48
C PRO A 30 4.03 7.45 -24.29
N SER A 31 3.02 6.70 -23.81
CA SER A 31 2.53 5.49 -24.47
C SER A 31 1.57 5.80 -25.62
N LYS A 32 1.33 4.80 -26.47
CA LYS A 32 0.33 4.85 -27.54
C LYS A 32 -1.08 4.47 -27.06
N SER A 33 -1.24 4.11 -25.79
CA SER A 33 -2.52 3.77 -25.15
C SER A 33 -2.83 4.74 -24.03
N ALA A 34 -4.11 5.01 -23.78
CA ALA A 34 -4.55 5.76 -22.61
C ALA A 34 -4.13 5.08 -21.30
N LYS A 35 -3.99 5.86 -20.26
CA LYS A 35 -3.75 5.43 -18.88
C LYS A 35 -4.87 5.95 -18.01
N THR A 36 -5.50 5.07 -17.28
CA THR A 36 -6.53 5.39 -16.29
C THR A 36 -6.01 5.08 -14.90
N ASP A 37 -6.35 5.91 -13.94
CA ASP A 37 -5.93 5.77 -12.54
C ASP A 37 -4.40 5.60 -12.38
N ALA A 38 -3.61 6.28 -13.22
CA ALA A 38 -2.17 6.20 -13.12
C ALA A 38 -1.67 6.99 -11.90
N PRO A 39 -0.93 6.37 -10.97
CA PRO A 39 -0.47 7.07 -9.78
C PRO A 39 0.66 8.06 -10.11
N VAL A 40 0.54 9.25 -9.54
CA VAL A 40 1.60 10.26 -9.47
C VAL A 40 1.98 10.41 -8.02
N VAL A 41 3.27 10.24 -7.72
CA VAL A 41 3.82 10.37 -6.37
C VAL A 41 4.85 11.49 -6.38
N ILE A 42 4.69 12.44 -5.49
CA ILE A 42 5.60 13.56 -5.30
C ILE A 42 6.33 13.36 -3.97
N ASP A 43 7.65 13.32 -4.02
CA ASP A 43 8.53 13.28 -2.85
C ASP A 43 8.54 14.67 -2.19
N LEU A 44 7.90 14.77 -1.02
CA LEU A 44 7.83 15.99 -0.21
C LEU A 44 9.03 16.14 0.73
N SER A 45 9.85 15.11 0.88
CA SER A 45 11.03 15.16 1.75
C SER A 45 11.99 16.30 1.36
N LYS A 46 12.02 16.65 0.08
CA LYS A 46 12.79 17.77 -0.47
C LYS A 46 12.23 19.15 -0.10
N LEU A 47 11.00 19.19 0.40
CA LEU A 47 10.32 20.42 0.81
C LEU A 47 10.27 20.61 2.33
N ARG A 48 10.95 19.75 3.10
CA ARG A 48 10.98 19.84 4.58
C ARG A 48 11.43 21.19 5.12
N SER A 49 12.19 21.97 4.35
CA SER A 49 12.63 23.32 4.73
C SER A 49 11.48 24.30 4.91
N ILE A 50 10.31 24.05 4.31
CA ILE A 50 9.11 24.90 4.49
C ILE A 50 8.28 24.52 5.71
N GLY A 51 8.51 23.34 6.31
CA GLY A 51 7.80 22.83 7.48
C GLY A 51 7.11 21.48 7.22
N ALA A 52 6.40 20.98 8.23
CA ALA A 52 5.64 19.74 8.14
C ALA A 52 4.31 19.96 7.40
N ILE A 53 4.16 19.33 6.24
CA ILE A 53 2.98 19.46 5.39
C ILE A 53 1.83 18.66 6.02
N GLN A 54 0.72 19.33 6.31
CA GLN A 54 -0.48 18.75 6.93
C GLN A 54 -1.62 18.54 5.92
N ARG A 55 -1.66 19.36 4.87
CA ARG A 55 -2.73 19.30 3.86
C ARG A 55 -2.19 19.61 2.48
N ALA A 56 -2.72 18.90 1.49
CA ALA A 56 -2.45 19.11 0.08
C ALA A 56 -3.76 19.24 -0.72
N VAL A 57 -3.77 20.15 -1.68
CA VAL A 57 -4.87 20.30 -2.64
C VAL A 57 -4.28 20.17 -4.04
N VAL A 58 -4.79 19.25 -4.81
CA VAL A 58 -4.39 19.02 -6.20
C VAL A 58 -5.54 19.40 -7.13
N LYS A 59 -5.27 20.23 -8.13
CA LYS A 59 -6.28 20.69 -9.09
C LYS A 59 -5.85 20.42 -10.53
N VAL A 60 -6.81 20.07 -11.36
CA VAL A 60 -6.68 20.02 -12.83
C VAL A 60 -7.87 20.75 -13.43
N ASP A 61 -7.65 21.62 -14.40
CA ASP A 61 -8.67 22.45 -15.04
C ASP A 61 -9.53 23.24 -14.01
N GLY A 62 -8.88 23.73 -12.95
CA GLY A 62 -9.49 24.47 -11.86
C GLY A 62 -10.33 23.64 -10.88
N LYS A 63 -10.47 22.34 -11.09
CA LYS A 63 -11.22 21.42 -10.22
C LYS A 63 -10.27 20.63 -9.33
N GLU A 64 -10.62 20.54 -8.05
CA GLU A 64 -9.90 19.67 -7.09
C GLU A 64 -10.15 18.21 -7.42
N ILE A 65 -9.06 17.43 -7.30
CA ILE A 65 -9.09 15.96 -7.44
C ILE A 65 -8.61 15.30 -6.14
N PRO A 66 -9.03 14.06 -5.86
CA PRO A 66 -8.57 13.33 -4.70
C PRO A 66 -7.05 13.24 -4.63
N SER A 67 -6.53 13.46 -3.43
CA SER A 67 -5.10 13.36 -3.12
C SER A 67 -4.89 12.76 -1.74
N GLN A 68 -3.74 12.18 -1.52
CA GLN A 68 -3.38 11.47 -0.31
C GLN A 68 -1.97 11.87 0.12
N LEU A 69 -1.82 12.20 1.39
CA LEU A 69 -0.53 12.42 2.04
C LEU A 69 -0.14 11.16 2.81
N ASP A 70 1.10 10.72 2.67
CA ASP A 70 1.65 9.55 3.34
C ASP A 70 2.93 9.91 4.11
N ASP A 71 3.05 9.33 5.30
CA ASP A 71 4.27 9.24 6.11
C ASP A 71 4.87 7.84 5.88
N THR A 72 5.73 7.72 4.87
CA THR A 72 6.27 6.41 4.46
C THR A 72 7.43 5.95 5.33
N ASN A 73 8.10 6.86 6.00
CA ASN A 73 9.22 6.57 6.90
C ASN A 73 8.82 6.49 8.39
N ARG A 74 7.56 6.82 8.71
CA ARG A 74 6.95 6.71 10.05
C ARG A 74 7.56 7.66 11.10
N ASP A 75 8.00 8.84 10.65
CA ASP A 75 8.50 9.89 11.55
C ASP A 75 7.42 10.89 11.97
N CYS A 76 6.15 10.59 11.69
CA CYS A 76 4.97 11.43 11.93
C CYS A 76 4.96 12.71 11.09
N THR A 77 5.68 12.72 9.97
CA THR A 77 5.71 13.82 9.01
C THR A 77 5.42 13.29 7.62
N ASN A 78 4.43 13.85 6.94
CA ASN A 78 4.12 13.43 5.57
C ASN A 78 5.31 13.69 4.64
N ASP A 79 5.76 12.66 3.94
CA ASP A 79 6.91 12.69 3.04
C ASP A 79 6.56 12.38 1.58
N GLU A 80 5.32 11.95 1.29
CA GLU A 80 4.84 11.75 -0.06
C GLU A 80 3.42 12.30 -0.26
N LEU A 81 3.17 12.85 -1.45
CA LEU A 81 1.84 13.21 -1.95
C LEU A 81 1.51 12.30 -3.14
N CYS A 82 0.38 11.59 -3.04
CA CYS A 82 -0.13 10.75 -4.11
C CYS A 82 -1.46 11.29 -4.66
N PHE A 83 -1.63 11.24 -5.98
CA PHE A 83 -2.89 11.46 -6.66
C PHE A 83 -2.97 10.61 -7.94
N LEU A 84 -4.17 10.36 -8.44
CA LEU A 84 -4.39 9.54 -9.63
C LEU A 84 -4.74 10.41 -10.81
N VAL A 85 -4.25 10.02 -12.00
CA VAL A 85 -4.45 10.78 -13.24
C VAL A 85 -4.95 9.89 -14.37
N ASP A 86 -5.85 10.47 -15.19
CA ASP A 86 -6.27 9.90 -16.46
C ASP A 86 -5.65 10.69 -17.59
N LEU A 87 -4.90 10.00 -18.44
CA LEU A 87 -4.20 10.58 -19.58
C LEU A 87 -4.48 9.78 -20.84
N GLY A 88 -4.90 10.46 -21.89
CA GLY A 88 -4.99 9.88 -23.22
C GLY A 88 -3.63 9.46 -23.77
N LYS A 89 -3.61 8.85 -24.96
CA LYS A 89 -2.37 8.51 -25.65
C LYS A 89 -1.56 9.77 -25.96
N LYS A 90 -0.28 9.78 -25.62
CA LYS A 90 0.65 10.91 -25.89
C LYS A 90 0.16 12.23 -25.27
N GLU A 91 -0.72 12.19 -24.29
CA GLU A 91 -1.25 13.38 -23.62
C GLU A 91 -0.32 13.83 -22.50
N THR A 92 -0.26 15.15 -22.33
CA THR A 92 0.35 15.82 -21.19
C THR A 92 -0.68 16.73 -20.54
N LYS A 93 -0.83 16.63 -19.21
CA LYS A 93 -1.67 17.54 -18.40
C LYS A 93 -0.86 18.19 -17.32
N THR A 94 -1.23 19.43 -16.97
CA THR A 94 -0.63 20.16 -15.86
C THR A 94 -1.57 20.18 -14.67
N TYR A 95 -1.03 19.84 -13.51
CA TYR A 95 -1.75 19.79 -12.22
C TYR A 95 -1.19 20.88 -11.32
N GLN A 96 -2.07 21.64 -10.70
CA GLN A 96 -1.70 22.64 -9.69
C GLN A 96 -1.71 21.97 -8.32
N VAL A 97 -0.60 22.10 -7.58
CA VAL A 97 -0.42 21.55 -6.25
C VAL A 97 -0.25 22.67 -5.24
N GLN A 98 -1.08 22.66 -4.21
CA GLN A 98 -1.03 23.60 -3.10
C GLN A 98 -0.76 22.81 -1.81
N LEU A 99 0.28 23.20 -1.07
CA LEU A 99 0.68 22.56 0.18
C LEU A 99 0.49 23.53 1.35
N TYR A 100 -0.03 23.01 2.46
CA TYR A 100 -0.34 23.76 3.66
C TYR A 100 0.33 23.12 4.86
N LEU A 101 0.77 23.95 5.81
CA LEU A 101 1.37 23.49 7.07
C LEU A 101 0.33 23.36 8.19
N ASP A 102 -0.92 23.64 7.90
CA ASP A 102 -2.05 23.57 8.81
C ASP A 102 -3.29 23.00 8.14
N GLY A 103 -4.34 22.77 8.96
CA GLY A 103 -5.61 22.23 8.51
C GLY A 103 -5.58 20.71 8.30
N GLU A 104 -6.76 20.17 8.07
CA GLU A 104 -6.95 18.74 7.86
C GLU A 104 -6.98 18.41 6.37
N GLN A 105 -6.41 17.25 6.00
CA GLN A 105 -6.52 16.72 4.65
C GLN A 105 -7.99 16.42 4.33
N ALA A 106 -8.44 16.78 3.13
CA ALA A 106 -9.79 16.46 2.67
C ALA A 106 -10.03 14.94 2.68
N GLN A 107 -11.22 14.55 3.11
CA GLN A 107 -11.64 13.15 3.10
C GLN A 107 -12.24 12.80 1.75
N TYR A 108 -11.78 11.71 1.17
CA TYR A 108 -12.28 11.17 -0.10
C TYR A 108 -12.78 9.74 0.10
N PRO A 109 -13.72 9.26 -0.71
CA PRO A 109 -14.12 7.86 -0.69
C PRO A 109 -12.91 6.93 -0.86
N ALA A 110 -12.81 5.94 0.01
CA ALA A 110 -11.72 4.98 -0.04
C ALA A 110 -11.82 4.08 -1.29
N ARG A 111 -10.73 3.95 -2.02
CA ARG A 111 -10.55 3.04 -3.15
C ARG A 111 -9.55 1.93 -2.84
N THR A 112 -8.93 2.02 -1.66
CA THR A 112 -8.00 1.01 -1.15
C THR A 112 -8.24 0.78 0.33
N PHE A 113 -7.82 -0.37 0.82
CA PHE A 113 -7.86 -0.75 2.22
C PHE A 113 -6.63 -1.61 2.54
N ALA A 114 -6.15 -1.55 3.77
CA ALA A 114 -5.13 -2.46 4.28
C ALA A 114 -5.40 -2.76 5.75
N GLU A 115 -5.11 -3.98 6.16
CA GLU A 115 -5.20 -4.35 7.57
C GLU A 115 -4.05 -5.26 8.00
N LEU A 116 -3.70 -5.09 9.26
CA LEU A 116 -2.93 -6.03 10.05
C LEU A 116 -3.64 -6.15 11.39
N CYS A 117 -4.18 -7.33 11.69
CA CYS A 117 -5.13 -7.47 12.77
C CYS A 117 -4.89 -8.74 13.60
N LEU A 118 -5.05 -8.63 14.92
CA LEU A 118 -5.15 -9.78 15.81
C LEU A 118 -6.62 -10.02 16.13
N PRO A 119 -7.15 -11.24 15.86
CA PRO A 119 -8.52 -11.55 16.15
C PRO A 119 -8.80 -11.52 17.66
N SER A 120 -9.90 -10.92 18.04
CA SER A 120 -10.31 -10.88 19.43
C SER A 120 -10.72 -12.28 19.92
N LYS A 121 -10.15 -12.73 21.03
CA LYS A 121 -10.59 -13.96 21.73
C LYS A 121 -11.92 -13.79 22.47
N ASN A 122 -12.34 -12.54 22.68
CA ASN A 122 -13.63 -12.24 23.30
C ASN A 122 -14.75 -12.37 22.27
N LYS A 123 -15.61 -13.39 22.41
CA LYS A 123 -16.69 -13.66 21.45
C LYS A 123 -17.63 -12.48 21.20
N LYS A 124 -17.87 -11.62 22.20
CA LYS A 124 -18.72 -10.44 22.05
C LYS A 124 -18.03 -9.38 21.20
N LEU A 125 -16.74 -9.15 21.44
CA LEU A 125 -15.94 -8.18 20.67
C LEU A 125 -15.76 -8.66 19.23
N ALA A 126 -15.40 -9.93 19.04
CA ALA A 126 -15.25 -10.53 17.71
C ALA A 126 -16.55 -10.44 16.89
N LYS A 127 -17.71 -10.74 17.53
CA LYS A 127 -19.02 -10.60 16.87
C LYS A 127 -19.30 -9.17 16.39
N ASN A 128 -18.79 -8.17 17.10
CA ASN A 128 -18.93 -6.76 16.74
C ASN A 128 -17.74 -6.24 15.90
N LYS A 129 -16.89 -7.13 15.38
CA LYS A 129 -15.65 -6.78 14.64
C LYS A 129 -14.75 -5.82 15.43
N GLN A 130 -14.71 -5.97 16.75
CA GLN A 130 -13.85 -5.17 17.63
C GLN A 130 -12.51 -5.90 17.84
N ASP A 131 -11.82 -6.16 16.76
CA ASP A 131 -10.51 -6.79 16.75
C ASP A 131 -9.40 -5.76 17.04
N ILE A 132 -8.18 -6.25 17.22
CA ILE A 132 -7.02 -5.39 17.52
C ILE A 132 -6.32 -5.05 16.21
N TYR A 133 -6.56 -3.87 15.70
CA TYR A 133 -5.87 -3.34 14.51
C TYR A 133 -4.48 -2.82 14.90
N LEU A 134 -3.49 -3.24 14.14
CA LEU A 134 -2.09 -2.94 14.39
C LEU A 134 -1.50 -2.17 13.22
N ARG A 135 -0.58 -1.26 13.53
CA ARG A 135 0.27 -0.64 12.49
C ARG A 135 1.50 -1.51 12.17
N SER A 136 1.97 -2.26 13.14
CA SER A 136 3.06 -3.23 12.91
C SER A 136 3.01 -4.33 13.95
N ILE A 137 3.56 -5.49 13.58
CA ILE A 137 3.81 -6.60 14.49
C ILE A 137 5.12 -7.29 14.09
N SER A 138 5.95 -7.57 15.09
CA SER A 138 7.22 -8.25 14.90
C SER A 138 7.29 -9.50 15.79
N PHE A 139 7.76 -10.60 15.21
CA PHE A 139 7.94 -11.85 15.93
C PHE A 139 9.39 -12.31 15.91
N ASP A 140 9.90 -12.73 17.07
CA ASP A 140 11.17 -13.46 17.20
C ASP A 140 11.05 -14.83 16.54
N LYS A 141 12.13 -15.33 15.96
CA LYS A 141 12.20 -16.65 15.29
C LYS A 141 11.82 -17.84 16.19
N LYS A 142 11.76 -17.64 17.51
CA LYS A 142 11.29 -18.67 18.45
C LYS A 142 9.79 -18.89 18.36
N THR A 143 9.05 -17.91 17.88
CA THR A 143 7.61 -18.03 17.64
C THR A 143 7.41 -18.82 16.36
N LYS A 144 6.69 -19.93 16.47
CA LYS A 144 6.35 -20.77 15.31
C LYS A 144 4.94 -20.48 14.86
N ASP A 145 4.68 -20.74 13.59
CA ASP A 145 3.35 -20.66 12.98
C ASP A 145 2.65 -19.33 13.24
N VAL A 146 3.41 -18.24 13.09
CA VAL A 146 2.98 -16.86 13.36
C VAL A 146 1.68 -16.53 12.64
N TYR A 147 1.50 -17.02 11.44
CA TYR A 147 0.31 -16.80 10.62
C TYR A 147 -1.01 -17.26 11.28
N HIS A 148 -0.95 -18.13 12.28
CA HIS A 148 -2.14 -18.53 13.06
C HIS A 148 -2.60 -17.48 14.07
N TYR A 149 -1.75 -16.49 14.39
CA TYR A 149 -2.07 -15.46 15.37
C TYR A 149 -2.61 -14.18 14.72
N VAL A 150 -2.45 -14.03 13.43
CA VAL A 150 -2.85 -12.85 12.66
C VAL A 150 -4.07 -13.18 11.82
N HIS A 151 -4.96 -12.21 11.72
CA HIS A 151 -6.12 -12.28 10.85
C HIS A 151 -5.68 -12.46 9.39
N SER A 152 -6.45 -13.16 8.59
CA SER A 152 -6.12 -13.44 7.19
C SER A 152 -4.72 -14.02 6.97
N HIS A 153 -4.11 -14.60 8.03
CA HIS A 153 -2.78 -15.20 8.04
C HIS A 153 -1.61 -14.23 7.78
N GLY A 154 -1.85 -12.94 7.77
CA GLY A 154 -0.85 -11.91 7.57
C GLY A 154 -1.44 -10.59 7.13
N VAL A 155 -0.59 -9.62 6.78
CA VAL A 155 -1.03 -8.34 6.27
C VAL A 155 -1.81 -8.52 4.98
N CYS A 156 -3.00 -7.93 4.90
CA CYS A 156 -3.79 -7.91 3.69
C CYS A 156 -4.05 -6.47 3.22
N PHE A 157 -4.22 -6.33 1.92
CA PHE A 157 -4.44 -5.04 1.27
C PHE A 157 -5.22 -5.23 -0.02
N GLU A 158 -6.04 -4.25 -0.34
CA GLU A 158 -6.91 -4.31 -1.51
C GLU A 158 -7.05 -2.97 -2.22
N SER A 159 -7.33 -3.04 -3.50
CA SER A 159 -7.95 -2.00 -4.29
C SER A 159 -9.40 -2.40 -4.61
N GLU A 160 -10.14 -1.53 -5.28
CA GLU A 160 -11.48 -1.87 -5.78
C GLU A 160 -11.50 -3.11 -6.70
N LEU A 161 -10.37 -3.52 -7.28
CA LEU A 161 -10.29 -4.55 -8.33
C LEU A 161 -9.78 -5.89 -7.84
N VAL A 162 -8.91 -5.90 -6.83
CA VAL A 162 -8.20 -7.09 -6.37
C VAL A 162 -7.75 -6.91 -4.94
N ALA A 163 -7.70 -8.01 -4.18
CA ALA A 163 -7.05 -8.04 -2.89
C ALA A 163 -5.89 -9.04 -2.86
N MET A 164 -4.95 -8.79 -1.98
CA MET A 164 -3.79 -9.63 -1.73
C MET A 164 -3.53 -9.74 -0.24
N ARG A 165 -2.91 -10.84 0.17
CA ARG A 165 -2.31 -10.99 1.49
C ARG A 165 -0.91 -11.55 1.36
N VAL A 166 -0.06 -11.25 2.33
CA VAL A 166 1.26 -11.87 2.45
C VAL A 166 1.27 -12.71 3.70
N TYR A 167 1.43 -14.03 3.56
CA TYR A 167 1.49 -14.94 4.70
C TYR A 167 2.63 -14.57 5.65
N PHE A 168 2.32 -14.58 6.93
CA PHE A 168 3.30 -14.28 7.97
C PHE A 168 4.03 -15.56 8.41
N ASP A 169 4.71 -16.16 7.47
CA ASP A 169 5.54 -17.35 7.67
C ASP A 169 6.87 -17.24 6.89
N ASN A 170 7.68 -18.28 6.97
CA ASN A 170 8.98 -18.33 6.27
C ASN A 170 8.85 -18.44 4.74
N ARG A 171 7.68 -18.70 4.21
CA ARG A 171 7.41 -18.72 2.77
C ARG A 171 7.04 -17.34 2.24
N GLN A 172 6.36 -16.54 3.05
CA GLN A 172 5.85 -15.20 2.67
C GLN A 172 5.13 -15.22 1.34
N THR A 173 4.32 -16.26 1.17
CA THR A 173 3.54 -16.45 -0.04
C THR A 173 2.55 -15.30 -0.22
N ILE A 174 2.47 -14.79 -1.43
CA ILE A 174 1.45 -13.81 -1.82
C ILE A 174 0.24 -14.57 -2.32
N ASP A 175 -0.90 -14.32 -1.72
CA ASP A 175 -2.18 -14.85 -2.09
C ASP A 175 -3.05 -13.81 -2.79
N LEU A 176 -3.94 -14.25 -3.67
CA LEU A 176 -4.73 -13.39 -4.54
C LEU A 176 -6.22 -13.65 -4.34
N TYR A 177 -6.96 -12.61 -4.03
CA TYR A 177 -8.41 -12.60 -3.98
C TYR A 177 -8.96 -11.87 -5.21
N GLY A 178 -9.69 -12.58 -6.06
CA GLY A 178 -10.34 -12.03 -7.24
C GLY A 178 -11.73 -11.50 -6.90
N LYS A 179 -12.07 -10.34 -7.42
CA LYS A 179 -13.37 -9.70 -7.21
C LYS A 179 -14.24 -9.83 -8.45
N ILE A 180 -15.54 -10.08 -8.26
CA ILE A 180 -16.53 -10.07 -9.33
C ILE A 180 -17.00 -8.63 -9.55
N ASN A 181 -17.42 -7.96 -8.47
CA ASN A 181 -17.82 -6.56 -8.49
C ASN A 181 -16.68 -5.68 -7.98
N LYS A 182 -16.57 -4.46 -8.52
CA LYS A 182 -15.66 -3.45 -7.98
C LYS A 182 -16.11 -3.06 -6.57
N GLY A 183 -15.17 -2.98 -5.64
CA GLY A 183 -15.44 -2.56 -4.26
C GLY A 183 -14.39 -3.05 -3.29
N LEU A 184 -14.45 -2.56 -2.06
CA LEU A 184 -13.64 -3.02 -0.94
C LEU A 184 -14.43 -4.10 -0.19
N VAL A 185 -13.87 -5.30 -0.06
CA VAL A 185 -14.58 -6.47 0.46
C VAL A 185 -13.82 -7.20 1.57
N VAL A 186 -12.51 -6.97 1.70
CA VAL A 186 -11.66 -7.76 2.61
C VAL A 186 -12.04 -7.55 4.08
N TYR A 187 -12.41 -6.33 4.46
CA TYR A 187 -12.90 -6.05 5.81
C TYR A 187 -14.06 -6.96 6.22
N ASP A 188 -14.96 -7.24 5.30
CA ASP A 188 -16.15 -8.06 5.55
C ASP A 188 -15.93 -9.55 5.31
N THR A 189 -15.18 -9.92 4.29
CA THR A 189 -14.95 -11.31 3.88
C THR A 189 -13.77 -11.95 4.61
N GLN A 190 -12.78 -11.16 5.00
CA GLN A 190 -11.54 -11.62 5.64
C GLN A 190 -10.85 -12.75 4.86
N PHE A 191 -10.87 -12.65 3.54
CA PHE A 191 -10.43 -13.67 2.58
C PHE A 191 -11.26 -14.99 2.58
N TYR A 192 -12.32 -15.08 3.37
CA TYR A 192 -13.18 -16.27 3.47
C TYR A 192 -14.64 -15.85 3.39
N PRO A 193 -15.13 -15.55 2.18
CA PRO A 193 -16.49 -15.06 1.99
C PRO A 193 -17.52 -16.14 2.37
N SER A 194 -18.65 -15.68 2.92
CA SER A 194 -19.81 -16.53 3.08
C SER A 194 -20.51 -16.78 1.73
N GLU A 195 -21.37 -17.77 1.66
CA GLU A 195 -22.17 -18.04 0.46
C GLU A 195 -23.00 -16.83 0.03
N GLU A 196 -23.54 -16.07 0.98
CA GLU A 196 -24.29 -14.84 0.71
C GLU A 196 -23.38 -13.76 0.08
N GLN A 197 -22.17 -13.60 0.58
CA GLN A 197 -21.19 -12.66 0.02
C GLN A 197 -20.75 -13.07 -1.37
N LEU A 198 -20.55 -14.37 -1.63
CA LEU A 198 -20.24 -14.90 -2.96
C LEU A 198 -21.36 -14.58 -3.96
N GLN A 199 -22.62 -14.83 -3.57
CA GLN A 199 -23.79 -14.51 -4.40
C GLN A 199 -23.94 -13.00 -4.64
N ALA A 200 -23.52 -12.17 -3.69
CA ALA A 200 -23.48 -10.72 -3.83
C ALA A 200 -22.31 -10.23 -4.71
N GLY A 201 -21.42 -11.10 -5.16
CA GLY A 201 -20.33 -10.77 -6.06
C GLY A 201 -19.07 -10.24 -5.39
N SER A 202 -18.85 -10.62 -4.12
CA SER A 202 -17.59 -10.27 -3.42
C SER A 202 -16.36 -10.82 -4.12
N GLY A 203 -16.50 -11.94 -4.83
CA GLY A 203 -15.37 -12.73 -5.32
C GLY A 203 -14.85 -13.69 -4.26
N ASP A 204 -13.70 -14.31 -4.52
CA ASP A 204 -13.12 -15.35 -3.65
C ASP A 204 -11.60 -15.41 -3.78
N ASP A 205 -10.97 -16.19 -2.91
CA ASP A 205 -9.58 -16.62 -3.03
C ASP A 205 -9.38 -17.37 -4.37
N CYS A 206 -8.49 -16.86 -5.21
CA CYS A 206 -8.22 -17.41 -6.53
C CYS A 206 -7.15 -18.50 -6.50
N LEU A 207 -6.39 -18.62 -5.41
CA LEU A 207 -5.22 -19.46 -5.35
C LEU A 207 -5.27 -20.37 -4.12
N TRP A 208 -5.59 -21.62 -4.31
CA TRP A 208 -5.41 -22.64 -3.26
C TRP A 208 -3.93 -22.96 -3.09
N VAL A 209 -3.24 -22.10 -2.37
CA VAL A 209 -1.77 -22.07 -2.31
C VAL A 209 -1.19 -23.36 -1.73
N GLY A 210 -1.77 -23.91 -0.66
CA GLY A 210 -1.25 -25.10 0.01
C GLY A 210 0.25 -24.98 0.32
N ASN A 211 1.05 -25.91 -0.20
CA ASN A 211 2.52 -25.90 -0.06
C ASN A 211 3.24 -25.23 -1.23
N THR A 212 2.54 -24.47 -2.05
CA THR A 212 3.12 -23.71 -3.16
C THR A 212 3.49 -22.28 -2.72
N TYR A 213 3.84 -21.44 -3.68
CA TYR A 213 4.19 -20.04 -3.45
C TYR A 213 3.12 -19.06 -3.95
N GLY A 214 1.91 -19.55 -4.25
CA GLY A 214 0.79 -18.73 -4.73
C GLY A 214 1.17 -17.89 -5.93
N LEU A 215 0.87 -16.58 -5.85
CA LEU A 215 1.25 -15.60 -6.87
C LEU A 215 2.76 -15.34 -6.91
N GLY A 216 3.48 -15.71 -5.87
CA GLY A 216 4.92 -15.55 -5.71
C GLY A 216 5.34 -15.39 -4.26
N ALA A 217 6.63 -15.29 -4.05
CA ALA A 217 7.22 -15.02 -2.74
C ALA A 217 8.67 -14.54 -2.92
N LEU A 218 9.15 -13.73 -1.99
CA LEU A 218 10.56 -13.35 -1.97
C LEU A 218 11.45 -14.58 -1.71
N ARG A 219 12.48 -14.74 -2.53
CA ARG A 219 13.48 -15.83 -2.39
C ARG A 219 14.85 -15.32 -2.78
N GLY A 220 15.85 -15.87 -2.14
CA GLY A 220 17.23 -15.76 -2.61
C GLY A 220 17.55 -16.85 -3.64
N TRP A 221 18.70 -16.71 -4.27
CA TRP A 221 19.25 -17.67 -5.21
C TRP A 221 20.75 -17.80 -5.03
N ASP A 222 21.27 -19.03 -4.81
CA ASP A 222 22.69 -19.30 -4.58
C ASP A 222 23.46 -19.66 -5.87
N GLY A 223 22.79 -19.56 -7.02
CA GLY A 223 23.30 -19.99 -8.33
C GLY A 223 22.79 -21.36 -8.75
N LYS A 224 22.22 -22.15 -7.84
CA LYS A 224 21.71 -23.51 -8.08
C LYS A 224 20.33 -23.72 -7.46
N ASN A 225 20.12 -23.27 -6.23
CA ASN A 225 18.91 -23.52 -5.45
C ASN A 225 18.26 -22.21 -5.02
N GLN A 226 16.95 -22.25 -4.82
CA GLN A 226 16.24 -21.20 -4.13
C GLN A 226 16.54 -21.23 -2.63
N LEU A 227 16.67 -20.05 -2.04
CA LEU A 227 16.92 -19.87 -0.62
C LEU A 227 15.68 -19.31 0.06
N HIS A 228 15.23 -19.99 1.09
CA HIS A 228 14.08 -19.60 1.89
C HIS A 228 14.45 -18.57 2.96
N LEU A 229 13.47 -17.82 3.46
CA LEU A 229 13.61 -16.87 4.55
C LEU A 229 13.56 -17.57 5.93
N ASN A 230 14.25 -18.68 6.08
CA ASN A 230 14.17 -19.50 7.30
C ASN A 230 15.12 -19.02 8.40
N ASP A 231 16.20 -18.36 8.04
CA ASP A 231 17.26 -17.97 8.99
C ASP A 231 17.29 -16.45 9.17
N VAL A 232 16.22 -15.93 9.74
CA VAL A 232 16.07 -14.53 10.13
C VAL A 232 16.06 -14.39 11.64
N LYS A 233 16.44 -13.24 12.17
CA LYS A 233 16.35 -12.95 13.60
C LYS A 233 14.92 -12.70 14.04
N TYR A 234 14.20 -11.88 13.27
CA TYR A 234 12.78 -11.64 13.43
C TYR A 234 12.15 -11.24 12.10
N GLN A 235 10.84 -11.50 12.00
CA GLN A 235 10.01 -11.07 10.89
C GLN A 235 9.04 -10.01 11.38
N GLU A 236 8.77 -9.04 10.54
CA GLU A 236 7.81 -7.99 10.83
C GLU A 236 6.93 -7.74 9.61
N GLN A 237 5.66 -7.46 9.87
CA GLN A 237 4.73 -6.92 8.88
C GLN A 237 4.17 -5.59 9.37
N ARG A 238 3.92 -4.67 8.44
CA ARG A 238 3.49 -3.30 8.73
C ARG A 238 2.46 -2.83 7.72
N VAL A 239 1.48 -2.06 8.20
CA VAL A 239 0.67 -1.17 7.37
C VAL A 239 1.30 0.21 7.45
N ILE A 240 1.91 0.65 6.37
CA ILE A 240 2.54 1.97 6.27
C ILE A 240 1.46 3.03 5.99
N SER A 241 0.63 2.77 4.97
CA SER A 241 -0.46 3.66 4.58
C SER A 241 -1.71 2.87 4.20
N GLU A 242 -2.85 3.39 4.56
CA GLU A 242 -4.19 2.91 4.19
C GLU A 242 -5.06 4.10 3.81
N GLY A 243 -4.68 4.79 2.79
CA GLY A 243 -5.39 6.00 2.37
C GLY A 243 -6.41 5.73 1.28
N PRO A 244 -7.14 6.79 0.83
CA PRO A 244 -8.20 6.61 -0.14
C PRO A 244 -7.72 6.17 -1.52
N LEU A 245 -6.46 6.44 -1.89
CA LEU A 245 -5.96 6.22 -3.26
C LEU A 245 -4.95 5.08 -3.37
N ARG A 246 -4.17 4.83 -2.31
CA ARG A 246 -3.24 3.71 -2.25
C ARG A 246 -3.12 3.15 -0.84
N ALA A 247 -2.87 1.85 -0.77
CA ALA A 247 -2.41 1.17 0.43
C ALA A 247 -0.94 0.77 0.26
N ILE A 248 -0.16 0.91 1.32
CA ILE A 248 1.24 0.50 1.37
C ILE A 248 1.44 -0.44 2.55
N VAL A 249 1.90 -1.64 2.27
CA VAL A 249 2.29 -2.61 3.29
C VAL A 249 3.76 -2.95 3.14
N GLU A 250 4.40 -3.27 4.25
CA GLU A 250 5.81 -3.62 4.29
C GLU A 250 6.01 -4.95 5.01
N VAL A 251 6.88 -5.78 4.46
CA VAL A 251 7.35 -7.02 5.08
C VAL A 251 8.84 -6.90 5.29
N VAL A 252 9.30 -7.15 6.51
CA VAL A 252 10.71 -7.00 6.91
C VAL A 252 11.23 -8.31 7.44
N ASP A 253 12.33 -8.78 6.85
CA ASP A 253 13.10 -9.93 7.28
C ASP A 253 14.45 -9.46 7.81
N ASN A 254 14.55 -9.35 9.12
CA ASN A 254 15.75 -8.81 9.75
C ASN A 254 16.78 -9.90 10.05
N GLY A 255 17.99 -9.64 9.63
CA GLY A 255 19.12 -10.52 9.90
C GLY A 255 19.08 -11.83 9.10
N TRP A 256 18.46 -11.82 7.92
CA TRP A 256 18.48 -12.96 7.02
C TRP A 256 19.90 -13.26 6.54
N VAL A 257 20.31 -14.51 6.73
CA VAL A 257 21.59 -15.01 6.24
C VAL A 257 21.30 -16.04 5.14
N PRO A 258 21.32 -15.62 3.87
CA PRO A 258 20.89 -16.47 2.76
C PRO A 258 21.84 -17.66 2.51
N ALA A 259 23.11 -17.55 2.86
CA ALA A 259 24.09 -18.64 2.75
C ALA A 259 25.22 -18.49 3.78
N PRO A 260 25.87 -19.60 4.19
CA PRO A 260 27.03 -19.56 5.08
C PRO A 260 28.12 -18.61 4.56
N GLY A 261 28.60 -17.73 5.42
CA GLY A 261 29.66 -16.76 5.10
C GLY A 261 29.19 -15.43 4.52
N LEU A 262 27.89 -15.28 4.18
CA LEU A 262 27.32 -13.99 3.86
C LEU A 262 26.94 -13.23 5.14
N LYS A 263 27.10 -11.92 5.11
CA LYS A 263 26.59 -11.05 6.18
C LYS A 263 25.10 -10.80 5.95
N PRO A 264 24.34 -10.67 7.05
CA PRO A 264 22.92 -10.29 6.95
C PRO A 264 22.75 -8.89 6.39
#